data_bf38c44a3452ab16a75d168e17e7ff32
#
_entry.id   bf38c44a3452ab16a75d168e17e7ff32
#
_cell.length_a   1.000
_cell.length_b   1.000
_cell.length_c   1.000
_cell.angle_alpha   90.00
_cell.angle_beta   90.00
_cell.angle_gamma   90.00
#
_symmetry.space_group_name_H-M   'P 1'
#
loop_
_entity.id
_entity.type
_entity.pdbx_description
1 polymer ?
#
loop_
_entity_poly.entity_id
_entity_poly.type
_entity_poly.pdbx_seq_one_letter_code
_entity_poly.pdbx_strand_id
1 'polypeptide(L)'
;MHCWEREMLGKRSPQGDLFTADAQYLKFVGEDSFYGFLAREGGRLFRGEDFAALYCEDNGRTSVPPSLLAIALLLQTHDRVSDGEAKARADFDLRWKVALGIEIDTRPFAKSTLQCFRAQLVIHEGARQLFRRSLEYAKGLGHLKGRKMRVVQSWRRRWRT
;
A
#
# COMPACT_ATOMS: atom_id res chain seq x y z
N MET A 1 11.87 -22.59 -27.75
CA MET A 1 11.41 -21.19 -27.73
C MET A 1 11.03 -20.85 -26.30
N HIS A 2 11.93 -20.22 -25.55
CA HIS A 2 11.61 -19.77 -24.20
C HIS A 2 10.89 -18.44 -24.31
N CYS A 3 9.59 -18.49 -24.08
CA CYS A 3 8.78 -17.31 -23.87
C CYS A 3 9.25 -16.66 -22.58
N TRP A 4 9.81 -15.47 -22.68
CA TRP A 4 10.14 -14.63 -21.54
C TRP A 4 8.80 -14.15 -20.95
N GLU A 5 8.27 -14.89 -19.96
CA GLU A 5 7.20 -14.41 -19.11
C GLU A 5 7.74 -13.21 -18.33
N ARG A 6 7.58 -12.04 -18.92
CA ARG A 6 7.80 -10.79 -18.21
C ARG A 6 6.66 -10.64 -17.21
N GLU A 7 6.93 -11.00 -15.96
CA GLU A 7 6.00 -10.74 -14.87
C GLU A 7 5.77 -9.22 -14.77
N MET A 8 4.59 -8.81 -15.18
CA MET A 8 4.16 -7.42 -15.21
C MET A 8 3.78 -6.89 -13.82
N LEU A 9 3.58 -7.81 -12.87
CA LEU A 9 3.31 -7.48 -11.48
C LEU A 9 4.61 -7.06 -10.78
N GLY A 10 4.70 -5.78 -10.39
CA GLY A 10 5.83 -5.30 -9.60
C GLY A 10 5.94 -6.10 -8.31
N LYS A 11 7.04 -6.83 -8.14
CA LYS A 11 7.34 -7.58 -6.91
C LYS A 11 8.13 -6.71 -5.95
N ARG A 12 7.82 -6.83 -4.66
CA ARG A 12 8.70 -6.32 -3.61
C ARG A 12 9.97 -7.18 -3.61
N SER A 13 11.13 -6.53 -3.48
CA SER A 13 12.37 -7.27 -3.22
C SER A 13 12.22 -8.05 -1.91
N PRO A 14 12.47 -9.37 -1.90
CA PRO A 14 12.41 -10.17 -0.68
C PRO A 14 13.59 -9.91 0.27
N GLN A 15 14.64 -9.30 -0.22
CA GLN A 15 15.81 -8.92 0.58
C GLN A 15 15.61 -7.50 1.09
N GLY A 16 15.44 -7.39 2.42
CA GLY A 16 15.62 -6.11 3.10
C GLY A 16 17.05 -5.65 2.83
N ASP A 17 17.20 -4.71 1.91
CA ASP A 17 18.47 -4.09 1.65
C ASP A 17 18.91 -3.34 2.92
N LEU A 18 20.21 -3.30 3.20
CA LEU A 18 20.77 -2.62 4.37
C LEU A 18 20.34 -1.15 4.45
N PHE A 19 19.88 -0.60 3.33
CA PHE A 19 19.46 0.79 3.15
C PHE A 19 17.93 0.98 3.20
N THR A 20 17.14 -0.07 3.42
CA THR A 20 15.69 0.10 3.57
C THR A 20 15.39 0.80 4.89
N ALA A 21 14.46 1.74 4.86
CA ALA A 21 14.12 2.55 6.03
C ALA A 21 13.60 1.70 7.20
N ASP A 22 12.92 0.59 6.92
CA ASP A 22 12.41 -0.33 7.94
C ASP A 22 13.55 -1.01 8.73
N ALA A 23 14.63 -1.44 8.07
CA ALA A 23 15.76 -2.07 8.74
C ALA A 23 16.50 -1.10 9.67
N GLN A 24 16.69 0.16 9.23
CA GLN A 24 17.50 1.14 9.96
C GLN A 24 16.71 1.94 11.02
N TYR A 25 15.48 2.27 10.72
CA TYR A 25 14.72 3.28 11.47
C TYR A 25 13.48 2.75 12.19
N LEU A 26 13.24 1.44 12.17
CA LEU A 26 12.06 0.85 12.82
C LEU A 26 11.99 1.22 14.31
N LYS A 27 13.11 1.12 15.02
CA LYS A 27 13.18 1.50 16.45
C LYS A 27 12.93 2.98 16.67
N PHE A 28 13.44 3.84 15.78
CA PHE A 28 13.26 5.29 15.86
C PHE A 28 11.79 5.70 15.61
N VAL A 29 11.12 5.06 14.66
CA VAL A 29 9.70 5.31 14.36
C VAL A 29 8.78 4.73 15.45
N GLY A 30 9.27 3.74 16.20
CA GLY A 30 8.54 3.02 17.23
C GLY A 30 7.96 1.70 16.71
N GLU A 31 8.45 0.61 17.24
CA GLU A 31 8.04 -0.74 16.83
C GLU A 31 6.55 -1.00 17.10
N ASP A 32 6.00 -0.42 18.19
CA ASP A 32 4.59 -0.56 18.56
C ASP A 32 3.68 0.47 17.89
N SER A 33 4.24 1.37 17.08
CA SER A 33 3.47 2.33 16.30
C SER A 33 2.73 1.64 15.15
N PHE A 34 1.69 2.31 14.62
CA PHE A 34 1.00 1.83 13.42
C PHE A 34 1.96 1.67 12.22
N TYR A 35 2.93 2.53 12.10
CA TYR A 35 3.95 2.47 11.05
C TYR A 35 4.89 1.26 11.23
N GLY A 36 5.32 1.01 12.47
CA GLY A 36 6.12 -0.18 12.82
C GLY A 36 5.36 -1.48 12.61
N PHE A 37 4.07 -1.50 12.97
CA PHE A 37 3.19 -2.62 12.66
C PHE A 37 3.13 -2.91 11.15
N LEU A 38 2.92 -1.89 10.32
CA LEU A 38 2.86 -2.06 8.86
C LEU A 38 4.21 -2.47 8.27
N ALA A 39 5.33 -2.00 8.82
CA ALA A 39 6.66 -2.43 8.41
C ALA A 39 6.84 -3.94 8.59
N ARG A 40 6.37 -4.51 9.70
CA ARG A 40 6.49 -5.95 10.02
C ARG A 40 5.45 -6.81 9.30
N GLU A 41 4.20 -6.37 9.29
CA GLU A 41 3.07 -7.21 8.86
C GLU A 41 2.52 -6.83 7.47
N GLY A 42 2.90 -5.69 6.92
CA GLY A 42 2.34 -5.18 5.66
C GLY A 42 2.50 -6.16 4.49
N GLY A 43 3.63 -6.86 4.42
CA GLY A 43 3.86 -7.88 3.39
C GLY A 43 2.99 -9.13 3.53
N ARG A 44 2.55 -9.45 4.76
CA ARG A 44 1.63 -10.56 5.04
C ARG A 44 0.18 -10.16 4.82
N LEU A 45 -0.16 -8.91 5.13
CA LEU A 45 -1.51 -8.36 4.96
C LEU A 45 -1.88 -8.21 3.50
N PHE A 46 -0.93 -7.84 2.66
CA PHE A 46 -1.13 -7.55 1.25
C PHE A 46 -0.10 -8.29 0.42
N ARG A 47 -0.47 -9.47 -0.05
CA ARG A 47 0.36 -10.21 -1.01
C ARG A 47 0.11 -9.67 -2.41
N GLY A 48 1.17 -9.52 -3.21
CA GLY A 48 1.03 -9.06 -4.59
C GLY A 48 0.07 -9.91 -5.41
N GLU A 49 0.10 -11.22 -5.21
CA GLU A 49 -0.74 -12.23 -5.87
C GLU A 49 -2.24 -11.96 -5.68
N ASP A 50 -2.64 -11.46 -4.52
CA ASP A 50 -4.04 -11.19 -4.19
C ASP A 50 -4.64 -10.06 -5.04
N PHE A 51 -3.78 -9.26 -5.68
CA PHE A 51 -4.16 -8.15 -6.55
C PHE A 51 -3.92 -8.43 -8.03
N ALA A 52 -3.53 -9.65 -8.39
CA ALA A 52 -3.21 -10.01 -9.79
C ALA A 52 -4.36 -9.69 -10.76
N ALA A 53 -5.62 -9.89 -10.32
CA ALA A 53 -6.81 -9.58 -11.12
C ALA A 53 -6.98 -8.08 -11.47
N LEU A 54 -6.23 -7.17 -10.81
CA LEU A 54 -6.27 -5.74 -11.11
C LEU A 54 -5.35 -5.34 -12.26
N TYR A 55 -4.49 -6.24 -12.73
CA TYR A 55 -3.47 -5.95 -13.72
C TYR A 55 -3.69 -6.82 -14.96
N CYS A 56 -3.78 -6.17 -16.13
CA CYS A 56 -3.80 -6.87 -17.41
C CYS A 56 -2.39 -7.32 -17.78
N GLU A 57 -2.26 -8.52 -18.31
CA GLU A 57 -0.98 -9.14 -18.69
C GLU A 57 -0.26 -8.43 -19.85
N ASP A 58 -0.94 -7.54 -20.58
CA ASP A 58 -0.49 -7.01 -21.87
C ASP A 58 0.18 -5.62 -21.87
N ASN A 59 0.35 -4.96 -20.73
CA ASN A 59 0.92 -3.61 -20.70
C ASN A 59 2.39 -3.60 -20.30
N GLY A 60 3.28 -3.49 -21.23
CA GLY A 60 4.74 -3.61 -21.22
C GLY A 60 5.58 -2.85 -20.19
N ARG A 61 5.02 -2.25 -19.14
CA ARG A 61 5.76 -1.56 -18.08
C ARG A 61 5.51 -2.19 -16.72
N THR A 62 6.58 -2.52 -16.01
CA THR A 62 6.48 -3.02 -14.63
C THR A 62 5.69 -2.05 -13.76
N SER A 63 4.60 -2.50 -13.20
CA SER A 63 3.73 -1.70 -12.35
C SER A 63 4.35 -1.50 -10.96
N VAL A 64 3.94 -0.44 -10.28
CA VAL A 64 4.23 -0.30 -8.84
C VAL A 64 3.60 -1.49 -8.09
N PRO A 65 4.32 -2.14 -7.16
CA PRO A 65 3.78 -3.28 -6.41
C PRO A 65 2.42 -2.95 -5.78
N PRO A 66 1.35 -3.71 -6.06
CA PRO A 66 0.03 -3.44 -5.51
C PRO A 66 -0.02 -3.52 -3.99
N SER A 67 0.79 -4.37 -3.39
CA SER A 67 0.94 -4.45 -1.93
C SER A 67 1.44 -3.14 -1.32
N LEU A 68 2.36 -2.45 -1.99
CA LEU A 68 2.86 -1.15 -1.57
C LEU A 68 1.77 -0.07 -1.67
N LEU A 69 1.00 -0.06 -2.76
CA LEU A 69 -0.13 0.86 -2.93
C LEU A 69 -1.24 0.62 -1.90
N ALA A 70 -1.49 -0.64 -1.55
CA ALA A 70 -2.46 -1.00 -0.51
C ALA A 70 -2.03 -0.47 0.87
N ILE A 71 -0.75 -0.62 1.23
CA ILE A 71 -0.20 -0.04 2.46
C ILE A 71 -0.29 1.49 2.43
N ALA A 72 0.03 2.13 1.30
CA ALA A 72 -0.09 3.58 1.15
C ALA A 72 -1.53 4.07 1.35
N LEU A 73 -2.55 3.35 0.88
CA LEU A 73 -3.96 3.66 1.15
C LEU A 73 -4.33 3.50 2.63
N LEU A 74 -3.76 2.51 3.33
CA LEU A 74 -3.94 2.37 4.77
C LEU A 74 -3.35 3.56 5.53
N LEU A 75 -2.12 3.94 5.19
CA LEU A 75 -1.43 5.08 5.78
C LEU A 75 -2.22 6.37 5.51
N GLN A 76 -2.67 6.57 4.28
CA GLN A 76 -3.49 7.71 3.90
C GLN A 76 -4.76 7.81 4.76
N THR A 77 -5.40 6.67 5.01
CA THR A 77 -6.60 6.60 5.83
C THR A 77 -6.31 6.86 7.30
N HIS A 78 -5.24 6.29 7.82
CA HIS A 78 -4.80 6.48 9.19
C HIS A 78 -4.45 7.94 9.47
N ASP A 79 -3.65 8.54 8.61
CA ASP A 79 -3.17 9.92 8.76
C ASP A 79 -4.22 10.97 8.32
N ARG A 80 -5.30 10.54 7.63
CA ARG A 80 -6.38 11.40 7.11
C ARG A 80 -5.89 12.49 6.15
N VAL A 81 -4.99 12.13 5.25
CA VAL A 81 -4.35 13.05 4.32
C VAL A 81 -4.95 12.97 2.92
N SER A 82 -4.81 14.04 2.15
CA SER A 82 -5.18 14.09 0.74
C SER A 82 -4.26 13.23 -0.13
N ASP A 83 -4.65 12.97 -1.39
CA ASP A 83 -3.80 12.23 -2.35
C ASP A 83 -2.46 12.94 -2.61
N GLY A 84 -2.47 14.27 -2.66
CA GLY A 84 -1.24 15.07 -2.83
C GLY A 84 -0.31 14.95 -1.63
N GLU A 85 -0.88 15.03 -0.43
CA GLU A 85 -0.14 14.90 0.82
C GLU A 85 0.35 13.46 1.03
N ALA A 86 -0.45 12.44 0.70
CA ALA A 86 -0.03 11.05 0.73
C ALA A 86 1.19 10.79 -0.15
N LYS A 87 1.20 11.39 -1.37
CA LYS A 87 2.36 11.36 -2.26
C LYS A 87 3.58 12.04 -1.64
N ALA A 88 3.41 13.23 -1.08
CA ALA A 88 4.50 13.96 -0.43
C ALA A 88 5.07 13.19 0.78
N ARG A 89 4.21 12.57 1.61
CA ARG A 89 4.64 11.74 2.73
C ARG A 89 5.36 10.47 2.27
N ALA A 90 4.88 9.82 1.22
CA ALA A 90 5.56 8.67 0.65
C ALA A 90 6.97 9.02 0.13
N ASP A 91 7.17 10.24 -0.34
CA ASP A 91 8.47 10.71 -0.84
C ASP A 91 9.42 11.15 0.28
N PHE A 92 8.90 11.75 1.37
CA PHE A 92 9.74 12.51 2.31
C PHE A 92 9.52 12.18 3.79
N ASP A 93 8.43 11.52 4.19
CA ASP A 93 8.18 11.18 5.59
C ASP A 93 8.82 9.84 5.96
N LEU A 94 9.77 9.87 6.89
CA LEU A 94 10.50 8.68 7.34
C LEU A 94 9.56 7.58 7.89
N ARG A 95 8.48 7.94 8.56
CA ARG A 95 7.51 6.98 9.09
C ARG A 95 6.83 6.22 7.95
N TRP A 96 6.50 6.91 6.86
CA TRP A 96 5.94 6.31 5.67
C TRP A 96 6.96 5.42 4.95
N LYS A 97 8.22 5.86 4.87
CA LYS A 97 9.32 5.06 4.30
C LYS A 97 9.48 3.73 5.02
N VAL A 98 9.50 3.78 6.36
CA VAL A 98 9.58 2.59 7.23
C VAL A 98 8.37 1.68 7.00
N ALA A 99 7.15 2.21 7.05
CA ALA A 99 5.94 1.42 6.87
C ALA A 99 5.81 0.79 5.47
N LEU A 100 6.31 1.48 4.45
CA LEU A 100 6.32 0.99 3.06
C LEU A 100 7.46 0.02 2.79
N GLY A 101 8.49 -0.03 3.65
CA GLY A 101 9.70 -0.85 3.48
C GLY A 101 10.46 -0.48 2.21
N ILE A 102 10.72 0.81 2.01
CA ILE A 102 11.43 1.35 0.85
C ILE A 102 12.63 2.17 1.29
N GLU A 103 13.56 2.41 0.39
CA GLU A 103 14.72 3.25 0.61
C GLU A 103 14.32 4.71 0.83
N ILE A 104 15.15 5.44 1.57
CA ILE A 104 14.87 6.82 1.98
C ILE A 104 14.74 7.77 0.78
N ASP A 105 15.54 7.57 -0.25
CA ASP A 105 15.56 8.39 -1.47
C ASP A 105 14.55 7.95 -2.53
N THR A 106 13.93 6.79 -2.36
CA THR A 106 12.93 6.24 -3.30
C THR A 106 11.67 7.08 -3.36
N ARG A 107 11.20 7.37 -4.58
CA ARG A 107 9.87 7.92 -4.86
C ARG A 107 8.95 6.81 -5.38
N PRO A 108 8.14 6.20 -4.51
CA PRO A 108 7.55 4.88 -4.80
C PRO A 108 6.46 4.90 -5.87
N PHE A 109 5.71 5.98 -6.00
CA PHE A 109 4.59 6.08 -6.96
C PHE A 109 4.23 7.51 -7.29
N ALA A 110 3.50 7.70 -8.39
CA ALA A 110 2.88 8.98 -8.74
C ALA A 110 1.49 9.10 -8.07
N LYS A 111 1.01 10.32 -7.86
CA LYS A 111 -0.36 10.57 -7.34
C LYS A 111 -1.43 9.87 -8.17
N SER A 112 -1.33 9.93 -9.50
CA SER A 112 -2.25 9.26 -10.43
C SER A 112 -2.25 7.75 -10.25
N THR A 113 -1.10 7.13 -9.97
CA THR A 113 -1.01 5.68 -9.74
C THR A 113 -1.83 5.27 -8.52
N LEU A 114 -1.75 6.02 -7.42
CA LEU A 114 -2.55 5.75 -6.22
C LEU A 114 -4.05 5.92 -6.48
N GLN A 115 -4.43 6.94 -7.27
CA GLN A 115 -5.82 7.18 -7.66
C GLN A 115 -6.36 6.06 -8.55
N CYS A 116 -5.60 5.62 -9.56
CA CYS A 116 -5.97 4.51 -10.43
C CYS A 116 -6.13 3.20 -9.64
N PHE A 117 -5.19 2.89 -8.75
CA PHE A 117 -5.29 1.70 -7.90
C PHE A 117 -6.55 1.72 -7.03
N ARG A 118 -6.88 2.85 -6.43
CA ARG A 118 -8.12 3.03 -5.67
C ARG A 118 -9.36 2.79 -6.53
N ALA A 119 -9.38 3.33 -7.75
CA ALA A 119 -10.50 3.13 -8.68
C ALA A 119 -10.66 1.64 -9.04
N GLN A 120 -9.57 0.94 -9.30
CA GLN A 120 -9.59 -0.49 -9.57
C GLN A 120 -10.11 -1.31 -8.38
N LEU A 121 -9.73 -0.99 -7.14
CA LEU A 121 -10.28 -1.63 -5.94
C LEU A 121 -11.80 -1.46 -5.80
N VAL A 122 -12.38 -0.38 -6.31
CA VAL A 122 -13.84 -0.17 -6.31
C VAL A 122 -14.52 -1.08 -7.32
N ILE A 123 -13.92 -1.28 -8.48
CA ILE A 123 -14.48 -2.08 -9.58
C ILE A 123 -14.36 -3.58 -9.28
N HIS A 124 -13.23 -4.02 -8.74
CA HIS A 124 -12.94 -5.44 -8.48
C HIS A 124 -13.32 -5.86 -7.05
N GLU A 125 -14.45 -6.57 -6.93
CA GLU A 125 -15.00 -6.99 -5.64
C GLU A 125 -14.03 -7.84 -4.82
N GLY A 126 -13.31 -8.77 -5.42
CA GLY A 126 -12.36 -9.66 -4.73
C GLY A 126 -11.22 -8.89 -4.06
N ALA A 127 -10.59 -7.97 -4.78
CA ALA A 127 -9.53 -7.13 -4.25
C ALA A 127 -10.05 -6.18 -3.14
N ARG A 128 -11.29 -5.69 -3.29
CA ARG A 128 -11.95 -4.87 -2.27
C ARG A 128 -12.21 -5.65 -1.00
N GLN A 129 -12.67 -6.90 -1.09
CA GLN A 129 -12.90 -7.77 0.06
C GLN A 129 -11.60 -8.07 0.79
N LEU A 130 -10.54 -8.38 0.07
CA LEU A 130 -9.22 -8.60 0.64
C LEU A 130 -8.74 -7.37 1.43
N PHE A 131 -8.82 -6.20 0.81
CA PHE A 131 -8.47 -4.96 1.47
C PHE A 131 -9.28 -4.72 2.76
N ARG A 132 -10.58 -5.00 2.74
CA ARG A 132 -11.44 -4.93 3.94
C ARG A 132 -10.98 -5.88 5.04
N ARG A 133 -10.71 -7.15 4.70
CA ARG A 133 -10.23 -8.15 5.68
C ARG A 133 -8.93 -7.69 6.36
N SER A 134 -8.00 -7.15 5.59
CA SER A 134 -6.74 -6.61 6.12
C SER A 134 -6.97 -5.42 7.04
N LEU A 135 -7.94 -4.56 6.73
CA LEU A 135 -8.36 -3.47 7.59
C LEU A 135 -8.96 -3.96 8.92
N GLU A 136 -9.80 -4.98 8.86
CA GLU A 136 -10.43 -5.58 10.06
C GLU A 136 -9.39 -6.26 10.94
N TYR A 137 -8.43 -6.94 10.35
CA TYR A 137 -7.29 -7.51 11.07
C TYR A 137 -6.48 -6.44 11.81
N ALA A 138 -6.09 -5.37 11.13
CA ALA A 138 -5.37 -4.25 11.74
C ALA A 138 -6.16 -3.57 12.87
N LYS A 139 -7.51 -3.51 12.75
CA LYS A 139 -8.40 -3.05 13.83
C LYS A 139 -8.40 -4.00 15.03
N GLY A 140 -8.48 -5.31 14.78
CA GLY A 140 -8.48 -6.34 15.82
C GLY A 140 -7.22 -6.28 16.67
N LEU A 141 -6.09 -5.91 16.09
CA LEU A 141 -4.82 -5.69 16.79
C LEU A 141 -4.73 -4.34 17.51
N GLY A 142 -5.77 -3.50 17.45
CA GLY A 142 -5.83 -2.23 18.16
C GLY A 142 -5.12 -1.06 17.49
N HIS A 143 -4.49 -1.26 16.32
CA HIS A 143 -3.76 -0.20 15.61
C HIS A 143 -4.66 0.86 14.96
N LEU A 144 -5.94 0.55 14.75
CA LEU A 144 -6.92 1.46 14.16
C LEU A 144 -8.05 1.77 15.15
N LYS A 145 -7.73 2.08 16.39
CA LYS A 145 -8.71 2.34 17.47
C LYS A 145 -9.68 3.48 17.13
N GLY A 146 -10.97 3.20 17.31
CA GLY A 146 -12.03 4.21 17.47
C GLY A 146 -12.42 5.03 16.26
N ARG A 147 -11.90 4.75 15.06
CA ARG A 147 -12.23 5.52 13.85
C ARG A 147 -13.18 4.72 12.97
N LYS A 148 -14.41 5.20 12.84
CA LYS A 148 -15.32 4.74 11.78
C LYS A 148 -14.60 4.97 10.45
N MET A 149 -14.06 3.92 9.86
CA MET A 149 -13.41 4.00 8.56
C MET A 149 -14.46 4.28 7.49
N ARG A 150 -14.67 5.55 7.20
CA ARG A 150 -15.53 6.01 6.09
C ARG A 150 -14.86 5.84 4.73
N VAL A 151 -13.74 5.12 4.64
CA VAL A 151 -12.98 4.97 3.40
C VAL A 151 -13.83 4.40 2.27
N VAL A 152 -14.62 3.37 2.56
CA VAL A 152 -15.48 2.73 1.54
C VAL A 152 -16.76 3.53 1.26
N GLN A 153 -17.27 4.26 2.26
CA GLN A 153 -18.51 5.04 2.09
C GLN A 153 -18.27 6.40 1.45
N SER A 154 -17.12 7.03 1.67
CA SER A 154 -16.78 8.30 1.01
C SER A 154 -16.52 8.09 -0.49
N TRP A 155 -16.05 6.92 -0.88
CA TRP A 155 -15.86 6.57 -2.29
C TRP A 155 -17.19 6.41 -3.02
N ARG A 156 -18.23 5.81 -2.39
CA ARG A 156 -19.56 5.68 -2.98
C ARG A 156 -20.26 7.03 -3.23
N ARG A 157 -19.97 8.06 -2.44
CA ARG A 157 -20.61 9.38 -2.58
C ARG A 157 -20.00 10.25 -3.67
N ARG A 158 -18.73 10.08 -3.99
CA ARG A 158 -18.02 10.90 -4.98
C ARG A 158 -18.29 10.49 -6.43
N TRP A 159 -18.89 9.32 -6.66
CA TRP A 159 -19.12 8.74 -7.98
C TRP A 159 -20.60 8.48 -8.27
N ARG A 160 -21.51 9.08 -7.50
CA ARG A 160 -22.91 9.15 -7.85
C ARG A 160 -23.19 10.53 -8.48
N THR A 161 -22.85 10.68 -9.73
CA THR A 161 -23.42 11.66 -10.66
C THR A 161 -24.01 10.92 -11.81
#